data_31085c69f15b7944f0b43bc16d4e3c3b
#
_entry.id   31085c69f15b7944f0b43bc16d4e3c3b
#
_cell.length_a   1.000
_cell.length_b   1.000
_cell.length_c   1.000
_cell.angle_alpha   90.00
_cell.angle_beta   90.00
_cell.angle_gamma   90.00
#
_symmetry.space_group_name_H-M   'P 1'
#
loop_
_entity.id
_entity.type
_entity.pdbx_description
1 polymer ?
#
loop_
_entity_poly.entity_id
_entity_poly.type
_entity_poly.pdbx_seq_one_letter_code
_entity_poly.pdbx_strand_id
1 'polypeptide(L)'
;MENAPVASSIPPSIERVLKLFRSMGREEKMQALVQYSKKLDPLPERFKDLDRGTFTVPECQTRVDIIPEVRDGRMYFYADLNLRQSPTIAAVLAIVFAAVNGQPPSTTLAIPTDFVRILMESIGLGAREPGLNAMITRLKRYAREAEARADS
;
A
#
# COMPACT_ATOMS: atom_id res chain seq x y z
N MET A 1 -30.60 0.95 -5.68
CA MET A 1 -29.98 0.73 -5.51
C MET A 1 -29.04 0.34 -5.16
N GLU A 2 -28.81 -0.04 -5.15
CA GLU A 2 -28.23 -0.41 -4.78
C GLU A 2 -27.16 -0.40 -4.65
N ASN A 3 -26.76 -0.43 -4.54
CA ASN A 3 -25.79 -0.30 -4.41
C ASN A 3 -24.70 -0.46 -3.39
N ALA A 4 -24.69 -0.53 -2.47
CA ALA A 4 -23.89 -0.76 -1.30
C ALA A 4 -22.70 -1.70 -1.53
N PRO A 5 -22.81 -2.70 -2.33
CA PRO A 5 -21.67 -3.57 -2.62
C PRO A 5 -20.45 -2.87 -3.20
N VAL A 6 -20.64 -1.68 -3.75
CA VAL A 6 -19.53 -0.91 -4.32
C VAL A 6 -18.47 -0.62 -3.29
N ALA A 7 -18.87 -0.33 -2.04
CA ALA A 7 -17.92 0.00 -0.98
C ALA A 7 -17.05 -1.18 -0.56
N SER A 8 -17.50 -2.41 -0.83
CA SER A 8 -16.74 -3.61 -0.49
C SER A 8 -16.00 -4.22 -1.69
N SER A 9 -16.10 -3.58 -2.86
CA SER A 9 -15.43 -4.08 -4.06
C SER A 9 -13.93 -3.90 -3.98
N ILE A 10 -13.20 -4.93 -4.36
CA ILE A 10 -11.75 -4.87 -4.44
C ILE A 10 -11.37 -3.86 -5.53
N PRO A 11 -10.41 -2.95 -5.28
CA PRO A 11 -9.95 -2.04 -6.33
C PRO A 11 -9.51 -2.82 -7.57
N PRO A 12 -9.94 -2.43 -8.77
CA PRO A 12 -9.67 -3.21 -9.97
C PRO A 12 -8.19 -3.49 -10.24
N SER A 13 -7.30 -2.54 -9.98
CA SER A 13 -5.88 -2.76 -10.19
C SER A 13 -5.30 -3.76 -9.20
N ILE A 14 -5.81 -3.78 -7.96
CA ILE A 14 -5.42 -4.77 -6.96
C ILE A 14 -5.88 -6.15 -7.42
N GLU A 15 -7.11 -6.25 -7.87
CA GLU A 15 -7.64 -7.53 -8.34
C GLU A 15 -6.84 -8.08 -9.51
N ARG A 16 -6.46 -7.22 -10.46
CA ARG A 16 -5.63 -7.64 -11.58
C ARG A 16 -4.28 -8.17 -11.14
N VAL A 17 -3.64 -7.47 -10.19
CA VAL A 17 -2.34 -7.90 -9.68
C VAL A 17 -2.46 -9.25 -8.98
N LEU A 18 -3.49 -9.44 -8.14
CA LEU A 18 -3.68 -10.70 -7.45
C LEU A 18 -3.89 -11.87 -8.43
N LYS A 19 -4.69 -11.65 -9.47
CA LYS A 19 -4.89 -12.67 -10.49
C LYS A 19 -3.59 -13.00 -11.22
N LEU A 20 -2.83 -11.97 -11.56
CA LEU A 20 -1.56 -12.15 -12.25
C LEU A 20 -0.59 -12.94 -11.40
N PHE A 21 -0.46 -12.59 -10.12
CA PHE A 21 0.48 -13.25 -9.22
C PHE A 21 0.08 -14.71 -8.98
N ARG A 22 -1.20 -15.03 -8.93
CA ARG A 22 -1.64 -16.41 -8.77
C ARG A 22 -1.22 -17.31 -9.93
N SER A 23 -1.06 -16.72 -11.12
CA SER A 23 -0.65 -17.48 -12.30
C SER A 23 0.86 -17.58 -12.47
N MET A 24 1.63 -16.91 -11.62
CA MET A 24 3.08 -16.86 -11.72
C MET A 24 3.76 -17.87 -10.81
N GLY A 25 4.90 -18.42 -11.28
CA GLY A 25 5.79 -19.17 -10.41
C GLY A 25 6.62 -18.23 -9.54
N ARG A 26 7.40 -18.83 -8.64
CA ARG A 26 8.21 -18.06 -7.69
C ARG A 26 9.14 -17.04 -8.36
N GLU A 27 9.87 -17.50 -9.37
CA GLU A 27 10.85 -16.62 -10.03
C GLU A 27 10.19 -15.49 -10.77
N GLU A 28 9.07 -15.76 -11.43
CA GLU A 28 8.30 -14.74 -12.12
C GLU A 28 7.78 -13.68 -11.13
N LYS A 29 7.31 -14.13 -9.95
CA LYS A 29 6.86 -13.21 -8.90
C LYS A 29 7.99 -12.31 -8.44
N MET A 30 9.16 -12.88 -8.20
CA MET A 30 10.31 -12.11 -7.76
C MET A 30 10.70 -11.05 -8.78
N GLN A 31 10.69 -11.42 -10.07
CA GLN A 31 10.99 -10.47 -11.14
C GLN A 31 9.92 -9.38 -11.23
N ALA A 32 8.66 -9.75 -11.07
CA ALA A 32 7.56 -8.79 -11.09
C ALA A 32 7.70 -7.79 -9.94
N LEU A 33 8.04 -8.26 -8.75
CA LEU A 33 8.23 -7.37 -7.60
C LEU A 33 9.35 -6.37 -7.85
N VAL A 34 10.46 -6.80 -8.46
CA VAL A 34 11.55 -5.89 -8.81
C VAL A 34 11.05 -4.80 -9.75
N GLN A 35 10.26 -5.17 -10.76
CA GLN A 35 9.72 -4.20 -11.70
C GLN A 35 8.76 -3.21 -11.02
N TYR A 36 7.89 -3.72 -10.14
CA TYR A 36 6.98 -2.84 -9.41
C TYR A 36 7.72 -1.89 -8.48
N SER A 37 8.80 -2.35 -7.84
CA SER A 37 9.55 -1.49 -6.92
C SER A 37 10.10 -0.24 -7.60
N LYS A 38 10.39 -0.34 -8.90
CA LYS A 38 10.91 0.78 -9.66
C LYS A 38 9.85 1.84 -9.96
N LYS A 39 8.58 1.51 -9.74
CA LYS A 39 7.47 2.42 -10.01
C LYS A 39 7.09 3.26 -8.81
N LEU A 40 7.69 3.02 -7.65
CA LEU A 40 7.40 3.82 -6.47
C LEU A 40 8.04 5.20 -6.63
N ASP A 41 7.22 6.23 -6.53
CA ASP A 41 7.70 7.61 -6.65
C ASP A 41 8.52 8.01 -5.44
N PRO A 42 9.56 8.82 -5.64
CA PRO A 42 10.33 9.35 -4.50
C PRO A 42 9.47 10.29 -3.66
N LEU A 43 9.88 10.48 -2.40
CA LEU A 43 9.18 11.40 -1.51
C LEU A 43 9.26 12.82 -2.09
N PRO A 44 8.13 13.54 -2.19
CA PRO A 44 8.15 14.92 -2.66
C PRO A 44 9.02 15.82 -1.77
N GLU A 45 9.69 16.77 -2.40
CA GLU A 45 10.59 17.70 -1.71
C GLU A 45 9.91 18.39 -0.52
N ARG A 46 8.63 18.74 -0.67
CA ARG A 46 7.88 19.47 0.36
C ARG A 46 7.72 18.71 1.67
N PHE A 47 7.97 17.41 1.67
CA PHE A 47 7.88 16.58 2.88
C PHE A 47 9.23 16.28 3.52
N LYS A 48 10.34 16.70 2.91
CA LYS A 48 11.66 16.29 3.38
C LYS A 48 12.02 16.85 4.74
N ASP A 49 11.51 18.01 5.09
CA ASP A 49 11.77 18.65 6.38
C ASP A 49 10.69 18.35 7.42
N LEU A 50 9.71 17.53 7.08
CA LEU A 50 8.63 17.17 7.98
C LEU A 50 9.14 16.25 9.09
N ASP A 51 8.68 16.49 10.34
CA ASP A 51 8.95 15.55 11.44
C ASP A 51 8.19 14.27 11.15
N ARG A 52 8.91 13.20 10.92
CA ARG A 52 8.32 11.95 10.44
C ARG A 52 8.18 10.88 11.50
N GLY A 53 8.45 11.22 12.77
CA GLY A 53 8.38 10.23 13.84
C GLY A 53 7.04 9.50 13.93
N THR A 54 5.93 10.24 13.75
CA THR A 54 4.61 9.64 13.82
C THR A 54 4.24 8.85 12.55
N PHE A 55 4.99 9.01 11.48
CA PHE A 55 4.71 8.36 10.20
C PHE A 55 5.55 7.11 9.96
N THR A 56 6.49 6.82 10.84
CA THR A 56 7.32 5.62 10.73
C THR A 56 6.50 4.39 11.12
N VAL A 57 6.64 3.33 10.32
CA VAL A 57 5.96 2.06 10.59
C VAL A 57 6.87 1.21 11.47
N PRO A 58 6.58 1.08 12.77
CA PRO A 58 7.52 0.44 13.69
C PRO A 58 7.67 -1.06 13.50
N GLU A 59 6.69 -1.71 12.87
CA GLU A 59 6.71 -3.15 12.68
C GLU A 59 7.67 -3.60 11.56
N CYS A 60 8.14 -2.64 10.73
CA CYS A 60 9.09 -2.96 9.67
C CYS A 60 10.51 -3.01 10.21
N GLN A 61 11.29 -4.01 9.76
CA GLN A 61 12.69 -4.15 10.19
C GLN A 61 13.57 -3.03 9.64
N THR A 62 13.25 -2.55 8.43
CA THR A 62 13.91 -1.39 7.87
C THR A 62 12.97 -0.20 7.96
N ARG A 63 13.54 1.00 8.04
CA ARG A 63 12.71 2.19 8.22
C ARG A 63 11.83 2.46 7.00
N VAL A 64 10.56 2.61 7.25
CA VAL A 64 9.56 3.01 6.25
C VAL A 64 8.69 4.09 6.87
N ASP A 65 8.62 5.24 6.22
CA ASP A 65 7.73 6.33 6.63
C ASP A 65 6.62 6.43 5.58
N ILE A 66 5.37 6.49 6.05
CA ILE A 66 4.22 6.65 5.16
C ILE A 66 3.46 7.91 5.58
N ILE A 67 3.31 8.83 4.64
CA ILE A 67 2.70 10.14 4.89
C ILE A 67 1.37 10.21 4.13
N PRO A 68 0.24 10.38 4.83
CA PRO A 68 -1.05 10.56 4.19
C PRO A 68 -1.34 12.03 3.90
N GLU A 69 -2.13 12.27 2.86
CA GLU A 69 -2.59 13.60 2.52
C GLU A 69 -4.01 13.50 1.98
N VAL A 70 -4.87 14.42 2.34
CA VAL A 70 -6.23 14.48 1.80
C VAL A 70 -6.39 15.79 1.04
N ARG A 71 -6.82 15.69 -0.21
CA ARG A 71 -7.12 16.85 -1.05
C ARG A 71 -8.43 16.61 -1.79
N ASP A 72 -9.37 17.52 -1.61
CA ASP A 72 -10.66 17.46 -2.31
C ASP A 72 -11.38 16.10 -2.14
N GLY A 73 -11.32 15.57 -0.90
CA GLY A 73 -11.98 14.30 -0.60
C GLY A 73 -11.24 13.06 -1.10
N ARG A 74 -10.07 13.23 -1.68
CA ARG A 74 -9.28 12.12 -2.19
C ARG A 74 -8.01 11.97 -1.37
N MET A 75 -7.57 10.72 -1.22
CA MET A 75 -6.35 10.43 -0.46
C MET A 75 -5.16 10.25 -1.36
N TYR A 76 -4.01 10.66 -0.83
CA TYR A 76 -2.72 10.46 -1.45
C TYR A 76 -1.76 10.00 -0.36
N PHE A 77 -0.99 8.96 -0.68
CA PHE A 77 0.02 8.44 0.24
C PHE A 77 1.39 8.59 -0.40
N TYR A 78 2.35 8.92 0.44
CA TYR A 78 3.74 9.08 0.03
C TYR A 78 4.60 8.23 0.96
N ALA A 79 5.69 7.69 0.46
CA ALA A 79 6.55 6.84 1.26
C ALA A 79 8.00 7.24 1.11
N ASP A 80 8.76 7.07 2.19
CA ASP A 80 10.21 7.21 2.18
C ASP A 80 10.82 5.94 2.76
N LEU A 81 11.69 5.32 1.99
CA LEU A 81 12.39 4.11 2.39
C LEU A 81 13.63 3.94 1.51
N ASN A 82 14.53 3.08 1.96
CA ASN A 82 15.72 2.76 1.18
C ASN A 82 15.37 1.63 0.20
N LEU A 83 15.30 1.96 -1.08
CA LEU A 83 14.89 1.01 -2.11
C LEU A 83 15.83 -0.20 -2.22
N ARG A 84 17.12 0.02 -1.96
CA ARG A 84 18.10 -1.08 -2.04
C ARG A 84 17.90 -2.08 -0.91
N GLN A 85 17.54 -1.59 0.27
CA GLN A 85 17.34 -2.45 1.43
C GLN A 85 15.99 -3.13 1.43
N SER A 86 15.00 -2.53 0.77
CA SER A 86 13.61 -2.98 0.89
C SER A 86 12.87 -2.98 -0.44
N PRO A 87 13.39 -3.70 -1.46
CA PRO A 87 12.70 -3.70 -2.76
C PRO A 87 11.32 -4.35 -2.71
N THR A 88 11.11 -5.34 -1.85
CA THR A 88 9.80 -5.97 -1.70
C THR A 88 8.79 -5.01 -1.12
N ILE A 89 9.17 -4.25 -0.11
CA ILE A 89 8.30 -3.24 0.50
C ILE A 89 7.95 -2.17 -0.53
N ALA A 90 8.96 -1.70 -1.27
CA ALA A 90 8.75 -0.71 -2.32
C ALA A 90 7.77 -1.21 -3.38
N ALA A 91 7.88 -2.49 -3.74
CA ALA A 91 6.97 -3.10 -4.73
C ALA A 91 5.53 -3.13 -4.23
N VAL A 92 5.33 -3.57 -2.98
CA VAL A 92 3.98 -3.64 -2.41
C VAL A 92 3.37 -2.25 -2.32
N LEU A 93 4.15 -1.26 -1.84
CA LEU A 93 3.67 0.11 -1.77
C LEU A 93 3.35 0.68 -3.15
N ALA A 94 4.17 0.40 -4.15
CA ALA A 94 3.91 0.87 -5.51
C ALA A 94 2.60 0.31 -6.05
N ILE A 95 2.35 -0.97 -5.82
CA ILE A 95 1.10 -1.62 -6.25
C ILE A 95 -0.09 -0.97 -5.57
N VAL A 96 -0.01 -0.79 -4.26
CA VAL A 96 -1.13 -0.23 -3.48
C VAL A 96 -1.36 1.23 -3.84
N PHE A 97 -0.30 2.04 -3.90
CA PHE A 97 -0.43 3.46 -4.20
C PHE A 97 -1.02 3.69 -5.59
N ALA A 98 -0.67 2.85 -6.56
CA ALA A 98 -1.27 2.95 -7.89
C ALA A 98 -2.78 2.73 -7.87
N ALA A 99 -3.26 1.94 -6.91
CA ALA A 99 -4.68 1.64 -6.80
C ALA A 99 -5.45 2.70 -6.02
N VAL A 100 -4.82 3.30 -4.99
CA VAL A 100 -5.56 4.12 -4.03
C VAL A 100 -5.29 5.61 -4.12
N ASN A 101 -4.15 6.04 -4.66
CA ASN A 101 -3.84 7.47 -4.74
C ASN A 101 -4.78 8.15 -5.72
N GLY A 102 -5.34 9.29 -5.28
CA GLY A 102 -6.31 10.03 -6.07
C GLY A 102 -7.73 9.47 -5.97
N GLN A 103 -7.95 8.53 -5.06
CA GLN A 103 -9.24 7.91 -4.85
C GLN A 103 -9.79 8.27 -3.47
N PRO A 104 -11.10 8.11 -3.25
CA PRO A 104 -11.65 8.37 -1.91
C PRO A 104 -11.15 7.34 -0.90
N PRO A 105 -11.23 7.65 0.41
CA PRO A 105 -10.75 6.74 1.46
C PRO A 105 -11.35 5.33 1.36
N SER A 106 -12.58 5.19 0.88
CA SER A 106 -13.23 3.89 0.75
C SER A 106 -12.42 2.93 -0.13
N THR A 107 -11.69 3.45 -1.11
CA THR A 107 -10.85 2.59 -1.98
C THR A 107 -9.74 1.93 -1.18
N THR A 108 -9.09 2.68 -0.28
CA THR A 108 -8.07 2.12 0.60
C THR A 108 -8.67 1.06 1.52
N LEU A 109 -9.87 1.34 2.07
CA LEU A 109 -10.53 0.41 2.97
C LEU A 109 -10.94 -0.89 2.27
N ALA A 110 -11.06 -0.87 0.96
CA ALA A 110 -11.47 -2.04 0.18
C ALA A 110 -10.31 -2.99 -0.16
N ILE A 111 -9.07 -2.67 0.23
CA ILE A 111 -7.94 -3.59 0.02
C ILE A 111 -8.22 -4.88 0.81
N PRO A 112 -8.14 -6.06 0.16
CA PRO A 112 -8.40 -7.31 0.86
C PRO A 112 -7.46 -7.55 2.04
N THR A 113 -7.97 -8.11 3.12
CA THR A 113 -7.16 -8.38 4.30
C THR A 113 -6.08 -9.44 4.05
N ASP A 114 -6.26 -10.28 3.03
CA ASP A 114 -5.30 -11.31 2.67
C ASP A 114 -4.40 -10.91 1.49
N PHE A 115 -4.41 -9.63 1.12
CA PHE A 115 -3.65 -9.13 -0.02
C PHE A 115 -2.16 -9.48 0.07
N VAL A 116 -1.53 -9.18 1.21
CA VAL A 116 -0.10 -9.44 1.39
C VAL A 116 0.18 -10.94 1.33
N ARG A 117 -0.65 -11.75 2.00
CA ARG A 117 -0.45 -13.20 2.00
C ARG A 117 -0.49 -13.77 0.58
N ILE A 118 -1.45 -13.31 -0.22
CA ILE A 118 -1.56 -13.78 -1.61
C ILE A 118 -0.34 -13.39 -2.43
N LEU A 119 0.12 -12.14 -2.29
CA LEU A 119 1.31 -11.69 -3.03
C LEU A 119 2.55 -12.48 -2.64
N MET A 120 2.70 -12.78 -1.35
CA MET A 120 3.91 -13.45 -0.84
C MET A 120 3.85 -14.97 -0.97
N GLU A 121 2.73 -15.50 -1.39
CA GLU A 121 2.57 -16.94 -1.53
C GLU A 121 3.61 -17.52 -2.50
N SER A 122 4.26 -18.60 -2.09
CA SER A 122 5.30 -19.29 -2.86
C SER A 122 6.64 -18.55 -2.97
N ILE A 123 6.75 -17.35 -2.40
CA ILE A 123 8.00 -16.59 -2.47
C ILE A 123 8.91 -16.87 -1.28
N GLY A 124 8.33 -17.26 -0.15
CA GLY A 124 9.13 -17.58 1.03
C GLY A 124 9.58 -16.37 1.84
N LEU A 125 8.85 -15.27 1.76
CA LEU A 125 9.17 -14.04 2.47
C LEU A 125 8.32 -13.85 3.73
N GLY A 126 7.96 -14.97 4.39
CA GLY A 126 7.06 -14.94 5.55
C GLY A 126 7.54 -14.03 6.69
N ALA A 127 8.86 -13.89 6.87
CA ALA A 127 9.40 -13.01 7.91
C ALA A 127 9.07 -11.54 7.68
N ARG A 128 8.77 -11.15 6.44
CA ARG A 128 8.42 -9.77 6.10
C ARG A 128 6.92 -9.49 6.14
N GLU A 129 6.13 -10.55 6.18
CA GLU A 129 4.67 -10.41 6.12
C GLU A 129 4.09 -9.55 7.24
N PRO A 130 4.54 -9.68 8.52
CA PRO A 130 3.98 -8.82 9.57
C PRO A 130 4.19 -7.34 9.31
N GLY A 131 5.36 -6.94 8.83
CA GLY A 131 5.61 -5.53 8.50
C GLY A 131 4.77 -5.05 7.35
N LEU A 132 4.61 -5.88 6.31
CA LEU A 132 3.78 -5.53 5.16
C LEU A 132 2.31 -5.39 5.56
N ASN A 133 1.81 -6.31 6.39
CA ASN A 133 0.44 -6.22 6.89
C ASN A 133 0.25 -4.99 7.75
N ALA A 134 1.24 -4.63 8.56
CA ALA A 134 1.19 -3.42 9.39
C ALA A 134 1.07 -2.17 8.53
N MET A 135 1.77 -2.13 7.39
CA MET A 135 1.65 -1.00 6.47
C MET A 135 0.23 -0.87 5.92
N ILE A 136 -0.36 -1.98 5.49
CA ILE A 136 -1.74 -1.94 4.96
C ILE A 136 -2.71 -1.51 6.06
N THR A 137 -2.55 -2.03 7.26
CA THR A 137 -3.38 -1.63 8.41
C THR A 137 -3.27 -0.14 8.68
N ARG A 138 -2.05 0.40 8.60
CA ARG A 138 -1.82 1.83 8.81
C ARG A 138 -2.49 2.68 7.73
N LEU A 139 -2.40 2.26 6.46
CA LEU A 139 -3.09 2.98 5.39
C LEU A 139 -4.60 3.02 5.64
N LYS A 140 -5.16 1.90 6.07
CA LYS A 140 -6.59 1.82 6.38
C LYS A 140 -6.97 2.69 7.57
N ARG A 141 -6.10 2.77 8.57
CA ARG A 141 -6.34 3.67 9.70
C ARG A 141 -6.40 5.12 9.24
N TYR A 142 -5.44 5.53 8.40
CA TYR A 142 -5.46 6.88 7.83
C TYR A 142 -6.73 7.14 7.04
N ALA A 143 -7.20 6.14 6.30
CA ALA A 143 -8.43 6.27 5.52
C ALA A 143 -9.65 6.44 6.41
N ARG A 144 -9.73 5.66 7.50
CA ARG A 144 -10.84 5.82 8.46
C ARG A 144 -10.83 7.19 9.12
N GLU A 145 -9.64 7.66 9.49
CA GLU A 145 -9.50 9.00 10.09
C GLU A 145 -9.93 10.09 9.11
N ALA A 146 -9.60 9.91 7.83
CA ALA A 146 -10.01 10.87 6.80
C ALA A 146 -11.53 10.90 6.64
N GLU A 147 -12.18 9.72 6.66
CA GLU A 147 -13.64 9.65 6.58
C GLU A 147 -14.30 10.31 7.78
N ALA A 148 -13.76 10.06 8.97
CA ALA A 148 -14.31 10.64 10.19
C ALA A 148 -14.24 12.17 10.17
N ARG A 149 -13.12 12.73 9.66
CA ARG A 149 -12.98 14.18 9.55
C ARG A 149 -13.93 14.78 8.51
N ALA A 150 -14.17 14.05 7.43
CA ALA A 150 -15.09 14.51 6.40
C ALA A 150 -16.53 14.57 6.89
N ASP A 151 -16.86 13.67 7.83
CA ASP A 151 -18.21 13.57 8.39
C ASP A 151 -18.48 14.55 9.54
N SER A 152 -17.43 15.23 10.02
CA SER A 152 -17.58 16.13 11.18
C SER A 152 -17.84 17.59 10.79
#